data_ad4620521e0b50945331808f8b7159bc
#
_entry.id   ad4620521e0b50945331808f8b7159bc
#
_cell.length_a   1.000
_cell.length_b   1.000
_cell.length_c   1.000
_cell.angle_alpha   90.00
_cell.angle_beta   90.00
_cell.angle_gamma   90.00
#
_symmetry.space_group_name_H-M   'P 1'
#
loop_
_entity.id
_entity.type
_entity.pdbx_description
1 polymer ?
#
loop_
_entity_poly.entity_id
_entity_poly.type
_entity_poly.pdbx_seq_one_letter_code
_entity_poly.pdbx_strand_id
1 'polypeptide(L)'
;MPGVGSAIDVQVGPQAQPGGAVILVVDGLGASYVYPEHRAYALDGSPLEGAVLFNLTGGGARAVDVQVPVPETTKSHSVLITGNSGTDPDNSGPTIFDAARANGYLCLAVLERGDAMPVLQEMDGVLYLGDNALHGAEPIPGFRAGAPPGLRYRFQVWRDRFARYSAPQGEAGYAGYNAWALDAAADIVQNLSGQRFLMLVNVGAVDSAGHNLGADGYRQTVQALDVPLGRLVEACRRNNVLLAVTADHGMVFPSATGKGGHSAEKYASRPEALRVPLVFLGPGVEELNLAGRWSEVDIAPTVQSILNISSKMTLEGKSLPIREDFNLHVTGAPVGLELWRDGERLANGSAGENCFRGLPRGQYSLKAGGKEWAVLVNGDAAMDLAGKGAMPGSSKKILGVILILAINLAGIVIIFRIWKGRD
;
A
#
# COMPACT_ATOMS: atom_id res chain seq x y z
N MET A 1 -14.50 10.77 40.20
CA MET A 1 -14.41 9.98 38.97
C MET A 1 -13.22 9.08 39.12
N PRO A 2 -13.29 7.75 39.02
CA PRO A 2 -12.10 6.91 39.01
C PRO A 2 -11.35 7.24 37.71
N GLY A 3 -10.03 7.51 37.84
CA GLY A 3 -9.17 7.81 36.72
C GLY A 3 -9.21 6.66 35.71
N VAL A 4 -9.36 6.99 34.42
CA VAL A 4 -9.13 6.06 33.34
C VAL A 4 -7.67 5.66 33.41
N GLY A 5 -7.39 4.48 34.01
CA GLY A 5 -6.06 3.90 34.01
C GLY A 5 -5.64 3.70 32.55
N SER A 6 -4.44 4.11 32.20
CA SER A 6 -3.88 3.80 30.89
C SER A 6 -3.84 2.28 30.72
N ALA A 7 -4.24 1.79 29.53
CA ALA A 7 -4.13 0.38 29.19
C ALA A 7 -2.71 -0.11 29.41
N ILE A 8 -2.56 -1.30 30.01
CA ILE A 8 -1.24 -1.90 30.22
C ILE A 8 -0.82 -2.58 28.91
N ASP A 9 0.31 -2.13 28.36
CA ASP A 9 0.92 -2.76 27.21
C ASP A 9 1.67 -4.04 27.61
N VAL A 10 1.31 -5.14 26.98
CA VAL A 10 1.92 -6.46 27.18
C VAL A 10 2.56 -6.91 25.88
N GLN A 11 3.89 -6.84 25.78
CA GLN A 11 4.61 -7.33 24.60
C GLN A 11 4.59 -8.85 24.60
N VAL A 12 4.05 -9.46 23.55
CA VAL A 12 3.94 -10.93 23.38
C VAL A 12 4.96 -11.42 22.36
N GLY A 13 5.04 -10.78 21.23
CA GLY A 13 6.00 -11.08 20.16
C GLY A 13 6.77 -9.85 19.71
N PRO A 14 7.84 -10.02 18.93
CA PRO A 14 8.51 -8.89 18.29
C PRO A 14 7.52 -8.16 17.38
N GLN A 15 7.49 -6.85 17.44
CA GLN A 15 6.83 -6.04 16.44
C GLN A 15 7.87 -5.58 15.43
N ALA A 16 7.70 -5.99 14.18
CA ALA A 16 8.52 -5.48 13.10
C ALA A 16 8.01 -4.08 12.73
N GLN A 17 8.63 -3.03 13.30
CA GLN A 17 8.34 -1.65 12.92
C GLN A 17 9.35 -1.17 11.90
N PRO A 18 8.92 -0.79 10.68
CA PRO A 18 9.78 -0.10 9.74
C PRO A 18 10.30 1.23 10.30
N GLY A 19 11.57 1.53 10.01
CA GLY A 19 12.15 2.84 10.33
C GLY A 19 11.57 3.98 9.50
N GLY A 20 10.95 3.64 8.35
CA GLY A 20 10.29 4.58 7.45
C GLY A 20 9.51 3.85 6.39
N ALA A 21 8.89 4.61 5.46
CA ALA A 21 8.23 4.05 4.30
C ALA A 21 8.49 4.85 3.03
N VAL A 22 8.49 4.15 1.91
CA VAL A 22 8.44 4.71 0.56
C VAL A 22 7.13 4.29 -0.09
N ILE A 23 6.39 5.24 -0.62
CA ILE A 23 5.26 5.02 -1.52
C ILE A 23 5.74 5.36 -2.92
N LEU A 24 5.91 4.35 -3.76
CA LEU A 24 6.26 4.51 -5.17
C LEU A 24 4.99 4.46 -6.01
N VAL A 25 4.71 5.54 -6.71
CA VAL A 25 3.66 5.64 -7.71
C VAL A 25 4.31 5.60 -9.09
N VAL A 26 3.91 4.64 -9.92
CA VAL A 26 4.33 4.54 -11.32
C VAL A 26 3.18 5.03 -12.18
N ASP A 27 3.23 6.30 -12.58
CA ASP A 27 2.19 6.97 -13.36
C ASP A 27 1.85 6.17 -14.64
N GLY A 28 0.59 5.80 -14.78
CA GLY A 28 0.07 5.07 -15.93
C GLY A 28 0.33 3.56 -15.95
N LEU A 29 0.81 2.93 -14.87
CA LEU A 29 1.10 1.50 -14.84
C LEU A 29 -0.14 0.66 -14.57
N GLY A 30 -0.71 0.04 -15.60
CA GLY A 30 -1.83 -0.87 -15.47
C GLY A 30 -1.43 -2.27 -14.98
N ALA A 31 -2.19 -2.83 -14.04
CA ALA A 31 -1.98 -4.19 -13.53
C ALA A 31 -2.06 -5.24 -14.66
N SER A 32 -2.85 -5.00 -15.69
CA SER A 32 -3.01 -5.89 -16.85
C SER A 32 -1.72 -6.11 -17.66
N TYR A 33 -0.71 -5.24 -17.44
CA TYR A 33 0.56 -5.34 -18.14
C TYR A 33 1.67 -6.01 -17.32
N VAL A 34 1.47 -6.17 -16.00
CA VAL A 34 2.54 -6.67 -15.10
C VAL A 34 2.09 -7.85 -14.24
N TYR A 35 0.79 -8.10 -14.10
CA TYR A 35 0.28 -9.22 -13.35
C TYR A 35 -0.17 -10.37 -14.26
N PRO A 36 0.28 -11.62 -14.03
CA PRO A 36 -0.08 -12.76 -14.87
C PRO A 36 -1.58 -13.13 -14.78
N GLU A 37 -2.27 -12.71 -13.73
CA GLU A 37 -3.70 -12.94 -13.54
C GLU A 37 -4.56 -12.07 -14.47
N HIS A 38 -4.00 -11.01 -15.02
CA HIS A 38 -4.68 -10.08 -15.91
C HIS A 38 -4.05 -10.12 -17.30
N ARG A 39 -4.86 -9.91 -18.32
CA ARG A 39 -4.41 -9.77 -19.70
C ARG A 39 -4.89 -8.45 -20.26
N ALA A 40 -3.99 -7.69 -20.84
CA ALA A 40 -4.32 -6.43 -21.47
C ALA A 40 -4.87 -6.66 -22.89
N TYR A 41 -5.90 -5.88 -23.27
CA TYR A 41 -6.47 -5.84 -24.60
C TYR A 41 -6.60 -4.40 -25.07
N ALA A 42 -6.34 -4.19 -26.34
CA ALA A 42 -6.68 -2.94 -27.01
C ALA A 42 -8.19 -2.82 -27.24
N LEU A 43 -8.69 -1.63 -27.57
CA LEU A 43 -10.11 -1.40 -27.83
C LEU A 43 -10.64 -2.17 -29.04
N ASP A 44 -9.78 -2.47 -30.03
CA ASP A 44 -10.12 -3.29 -31.19
C ASP A 44 -10.15 -4.81 -30.89
N GLY A 45 -9.91 -5.19 -29.63
CA GLY A 45 -9.89 -6.57 -29.16
C GLY A 45 -8.57 -7.31 -29.37
N SER A 46 -7.55 -6.66 -29.93
CA SER A 46 -6.24 -7.28 -30.07
C SER A 46 -5.57 -7.47 -28.70
N PRO A 47 -4.96 -8.64 -28.42
CA PRO A 47 -4.23 -8.86 -27.19
C PRO A 47 -2.94 -8.03 -27.19
N LEU A 48 -2.58 -7.48 -26.03
CA LEU A 48 -1.34 -6.74 -25.84
C LEU A 48 -0.37 -7.56 -24.98
N GLU A 49 0.92 -7.42 -25.26
CA GLU A 49 1.96 -8.06 -24.49
C GLU A 49 2.21 -7.31 -23.16
N GLY A 50 2.39 -8.07 -22.09
CA GLY A 50 2.81 -7.56 -20.79
C GLY A 50 4.32 -7.41 -20.66
N ALA A 51 4.75 -6.79 -19.57
CA ALA A 51 6.14 -6.72 -19.11
C ALA A 51 6.33 -7.64 -17.89
N VAL A 52 7.57 -8.08 -17.66
CA VAL A 52 7.91 -8.90 -16.50
C VAL A 52 8.75 -8.07 -15.54
N LEU A 53 8.18 -7.74 -14.39
CA LEU A 53 8.89 -7.03 -13.31
C LEU A 53 9.17 -8.01 -12.16
N PHE A 54 10.33 -8.66 -12.20
CA PHE A 54 10.74 -9.64 -11.19
C PHE A 54 10.81 -9.01 -9.79
N ASN A 55 11.30 -7.77 -9.70
CA ASN A 55 11.44 -7.06 -8.45
C ASN A 55 10.10 -6.53 -7.89
N LEU A 56 9.05 -6.50 -8.69
CA LEU A 56 7.70 -6.16 -8.24
C LEU A 56 6.96 -7.38 -7.67
N THR A 57 7.16 -8.55 -8.26
CA THR A 57 6.38 -9.75 -7.96
C THR A 57 7.11 -10.76 -7.06
N GLY A 58 8.36 -10.50 -6.75
CA GLY A 58 9.24 -11.40 -5.99
C GLY A 58 9.21 -11.15 -4.48
N GLY A 59 8.13 -11.53 -3.80
CA GLY A 59 8.00 -11.42 -2.34
C GLY A 59 6.99 -10.36 -1.89
N GLY A 60 6.74 -10.29 -0.57
CA GLY A 60 5.82 -9.33 0.05
C GLY A 60 4.34 -9.64 -0.13
N ALA A 61 3.50 -8.67 0.19
CA ALA A 61 2.06 -8.75 0.04
C ALA A 61 1.60 -8.12 -1.28
N ARG A 62 0.94 -8.89 -2.12
CA ARG A 62 0.44 -8.46 -3.42
C ARG A 62 -1.08 -8.50 -3.46
N ALA A 63 -1.72 -7.36 -3.73
CA ALA A 63 -3.15 -7.31 -4.03
C ALA A 63 -3.37 -7.45 -5.54
N VAL A 64 -4.17 -8.45 -5.93
CA VAL A 64 -4.34 -8.83 -7.34
C VAL A 64 -5.34 -7.95 -8.08
N ASP A 65 -6.43 -7.53 -7.42
CA ASP A 65 -7.48 -6.66 -8.01
C ASP A 65 -7.59 -5.38 -7.19
N VAL A 66 -6.85 -4.35 -7.60
CA VAL A 66 -6.90 -3.00 -7.01
C VAL A 66 -7.42 -2.04 -8.06
N GLN A 67 -8.40 -1.22 -7.68
CA GLN A 67 -9.00 -0.26 -8.59
C GLN A 67 -8.83 1.17 -8.10
N VAL A 68 -8.51 2.05 -9.03
CA VAL A 68 -8.55 3.49 -8.78
C VAL A 68 -9.98 4.00 -8.96
N PRO A 69 -10.45 4.94 -8.14
CA PRO A 69 -11.79 5.51 -8.28
C PRO A 69 -11.98 6.26 -9.61
N VAL A 70 -10.94 6.94 -10.07
CA VAL A 70 -10.91 7.70 -11.31
C VAL A 70 -9.54 7.59 -11.95
N PRO A 71 -9.41 7.24 -13.24
CA PRO A 71 -8.13 7.12 -13.92
C PRO A 71 -7.63 8.49 -14.40
N GLU A 72 -7.35 9.38 -13.47
CA GLU A 72 -6.87 10.75 -13.70
C GLU A 72 -5.77 11.08 -12.69
N THR A 73 -4.58 11.39 -13.15
CA THR A 73 -3.36 11.54 -12.36
C THR A 73 -3.56 12.41 -11.11
N THR A 74 -4.04 13.65 -11.27
CA THR A 74 -4.14 14.61 -10.16
C THR A 74 -5.13 14.14 -9.10
N LYS A 75 -6.28 13.58 -9.50
CA LYS A 75 -7.29 13.06 -8.57
C LYS A 75 -6.82 11.82 -7.85
N SER A 76 -6.23 10.89 -8.58
CA SER A 76 -5.73 9.65 -8.03
C SER A 76 -4.62 9.89 -7.00
N HIS A 77 -3.67 10.79 -7.27
CA HIS A 77 -2.66 11.19 -6.28
C HIS A 77 -3.30 11.74 -4.99
N SER A 78 -4.37 12.52 -5.11
CA SER A 78 -5.11 13.03 -3.95
C SER A 78 -5.80 11.91 -3.17
N VAL A 79 -6.41 10.95 -3.87
CA VAL A 79 -7.03 9.76 -3.26
C VAL A 79 -6.00 8.94 -2.49
N LEU A 80 -4.85 8.70 -3.09
CA LEU A 80 -3.76 7.90 -2.53
C LEU A 80 -3.24 8.46 -1.20
N ILE A 81 -3.07 9.79 -1.11
CA ILE A 81 -2.51 10.41 0.09
C ILE A 81 -3.54 10.74 1.17
N THR A 82 -4.83 10.87 0.80
CA THR A 82 -5.91 11.17 1.74
C THR A 82 -6.69 9.95 2.19
N GLY A 83 -6.67 8.85 1.41
CA GLY A 83 -7.49 7.66 1.63
C GLY A 83 -8.98 7.92 1.44
N ASN A 84 -9.37 8.90 0.61
CA ASN A 84 -10.76 9.28 0.31
C ASN A 84 -10.97 9.52 -1.18
N SER A 85 -11.99 8.90 -1.76
CA SER A 85 -12.29 8.97 -3.19
C SER A 85 -12.89 10.30 -3.65
N GLY A 86 -13.53 11.03 -2.73
CA GLY A 86 -14.17 12.33 -2.99
C GLY A 86 -13.26 13.55 -2.78
N THR A 87 -11.94 13.35 -2.67
CA THR A 87 -11.01 14.45 -2.43
C THR A 87 -10.80 15.29 -3.69
N ASP A 88 -10.91 16.61 -3.54
CA ASP A 88 -10.52 17.55 -4.57
C ASP A 88 -8.99 17.70 -4.58
N PRO A 89 -8.32 17.63 -5.73
CA PRO A 89 -6.87 17.82 -5.85
C PRO A 89 -6.35 19.12 -5.23
N ASP A 90 -7.17 20.17 -5.28
CA ASP A 90 -6.84 21.48 -4.70
C ASP A 90 -7.21 21.58 -3.21
N ASN A 91 -7.78 20.52 -2.63
CA ASN A 91 -8.23 20.53 -1.25
C ASN A 91 -7.05 20.35 -0.29
N SER A 92 -7.00 21.26 0.68
CA SER A 92 -6.06 21.24 1.81
C SER A 92 -6.51 20.31 2.97
N GLY A 93 -7.26 19.25 2.68
CA GLY A 93 -7.65 18.25 3.67
C GLY A 93 -6.43 17.54 4.27
N PRO A 94 -6.56 16.93 5.47
CA PRO A 94 -5.46 16.23 6.10
C PRO A 94 -5.00 15.03 5.27
N THR A 95 -3.69 14.88 5.12
CA THR A 95 -3.06 13.80 4.36
C THR A 95 -2.27 12.84 5.26
N ILE A 96 -1.83 11.75 4.70
CA ILE A 96 -0.92 10.81 5.39
C ILE A 96 0.39 11.50 5.82
N PHE A 97 0.82 12.56 5.12
CA PHE A 97 2.03 13.31 5.47
C PHE A 97 1.83 14.18 6.70
N ASP A 98 0.65 14.79 6.88
CA ASP A 98 0.29 15.48 8.12
C ASP A 98 0.30 14.52 9.29
N ALA A 99 -0.29 13.34 9.11
CA ALA A 99 -0.29 12.30 10.12
C ALA A 99 1.14 11.82 10.44
N ALA A 100 1.97 11.59 9.43
CA ALA A 100 3.36 11.17 9.59
C ALA A 100 4.17 12.22 10.35
N ARG A 101 4.07 13.49 9.97
CA ARG A 101 4.76 14.60 10.65
C ARG A 101 4.33 14.74 12.11
N ALA A 102 3.03 14.64 12.41
CA ALA A 102 2.52 14.67 13.78
C ALA A 102 3.06 13.52 14.65
N ASN A 103 3.53 12.42 14.02
CA ASN A 103 4.19 11.29 14.67
C ASN A 103 5.72 11.33 14.57
N GLY A 104 6.32 12.47 14.18
CA GLY A 104 7.76 12.68 14.16
C GLY A 104 8.51 12.06 12.96
N TYR A 105 7.82 11.80 11.85
CA TYR A 105 8.44 11.39 10.60
C TYR A 105 8.85 12.61 9.76
N LEU A 106 9.96 12.51 9.06
CA LEU A 106 10.31 13.43 7.97
C LEU A 106 9.44 13.09 6.75
N CYS A 107 8.85 14.12 6.14
CA CYS A 107 8.07 13.97 4.92
C CYS A 107 8.93 14.35 3.72
N LEU A 108 9.13 13.42 2.79
CA LEU A 108 10.04 13.56 1.66
C LEU A 108 9.35 13.24 0.35
N ALA A 109 9.83 13.82 -0.76
CA ALA A 109 9.36 13.42 -2.09
C ALA A 109 10.44 13.53 -3.16
N VAL A 110 10.37 12.61 -4.15
CA VAL A 110 11.07 12.66 -5.43
C VAL A 110 10.02 12.50 -6.52
N LEU A 111 9.75 13.57 -7.28
CA LEU A 111 8.61 13.64 -8.19
C LEU A 111 9.07 14.01 -9.59
N GLU A 112 8.80 13.15 -10.55
CA GLU A 112 9.09 13.42 -11.97
C GLU A 112 8.03 14.31 -12.61
N ARG A 113 6.89 14.45 -11.98
CA ARG A 113 5.75 15.24 -12.44
C ARG A 113 5.26 16.18 -11.36
N GLY A 114 4.92 17.42 -11.74
CA GLY A 114 4.43 18.43 -10.83
C GLY A 114 2.95 18.28 -10.43
N ASP A 115 2.31 17.16 -10.76
CA ASP A 115 0.87 16.96 -10.58
C ASP A 115 0.42 16.92 -9.11
N ALA A 116 1.37 16.76 -8.19
CA ALA A 116 1.12 16.73 -6.78
C ALA A 116 1.45 18.06 -6.08
N MET A 117 1.12 19.19 -6.70
CA MET A 117 1.44 20.52 -6.14
C MET A 117 1.02 20.73 -4.69
N PRO A 118 -0.18 20.30 -4.21
CA PRO A 118 -0.52 20.38 -2.79
C PRO A 118 0.45 19.60 -1.90
N VAL A 119 0.94 18.44 -2.37
CA VAL A 119 1.89 17.60 -1.65
C VAL A 119 3.23 18.29 -1.45
N LEU A 120 3.68 19.15 -2.38
CA LEU A 120 4.96 19.85 -2.27
C LEU A 120 5.05 20.72 -1.00
N GLN A 121 3.94 21.32 -0.58
CA GLN A 121 3.88 22.18 0.60
C GLN A 121 3.99 21.37 1.92
N GLU A 122 3.74 20.08 1.87
CA GLU A 122 3.80 19.21 3.02
C GLU A 122 5.19 18.62 3.26
N MET A 123 6.09 18.69 2.29
CA MET A 123 7.39 18.04 2.36
C MET A 123 8.41 18.83 3.17
N ASP A 124 9.18 18.12 4.00
CA ASP A 124 10.38 18.66 4.66
C ASP A 124 11.55 18.76 3.68
N GLY A 125 11.54 17.89 2.68
CA GLY A 125 12.43 17.92 1.52
C GLY A 125 11.78 17.34 0.28
N VAL A 126 11.86 18.05 -0.84
CA VAL A 126 11.34 17.62 -2.13
C VAL A 126 12.33 17.87 -3.25
N LEU A 127 12.41 16.95 -4.18
CA LEU A 127 13.11 17.11 -5.45
C LEU A 127 12.10 16.82 -6.56
N TYR A 128 11.74 17.82 -7.35
CA TYR A 128 10.65 17.68 -8.31
C TYR A 128 10.94 18.35 -9.64
N LEU A 129 10.28 17.86 -10.68
CA LEU A 129 10.23 18.48 -11.99
C LEU A 129 8.95 19.31 -12.12
N GLY A 130 9.08 20.55 -12.56
CA GLY A 130 7.97 21.50 -12.63
C GLY A 130 7.03 21.29 -13.82
N ASP A 131 7.44 20.49 -14.80
CA ASP A 131 6.67 20.12 -15.98
C ASP A 131 6.91 18.66 -16.38
N ASN A 132 6.14 18.18 -17.36
CA ASN A 132 6.24 16.82 -17.90
C ASN A 132 7.24 16.69 -19.06
N ALA A 133 8.03 17.71 -19.33
CA ALA A 133 8.99 17.70 -20.42
C ALA A 133 10.16 16.77 -20.05
N LEU A 134 10.37 15.72 -20.84
CA LEU A 134 11.54 14.84 -20.69
C LEU A 134 12.84 15.56 -20.96
N HIS A 135 12.81 16.65 -21.69
CA HIS A 135 13.98 17.41 -22.12
C HIS A 135 13.81 18.88 -21.80
N GLY A 136 14.85 19.47 -21.23
CA GLY A 136 14.90 20.89 -20.91
C GLY A 136 14.40 21.30 -19.54
N ALA A 137 13.77 20.41 -18.79
CA ALA A 137 13.46 20.64 -17.38
C ALA A 137 14.67 20.31 -16.50
N GLU A 138 14.85 21.07 -15.42
CA GLU A 138 15.80 20.74 -14.36
C GLU A 138 15.05 20.44 -13.07
N PRO A 139 15.46 19.41 -12.29
CA PRO A 139 14.84 19.14 -11.01
C PRO A 139 15.05 20.31 -10.03
N ILE A 140 13.99 20.66 -9.31
CA ILE A 140 13.94 21.76 -8.35
C ILE A 140 13.98 21.17 -6.94
N PRO A 141 15.04 21.40 -6.14
CA PRO A 141 15.05 21.02 -4.74
C PRO A 141 14.32 22.07 -3.88
N GLY A 142 13.37 21.61 -3.07
CA GLY A 142 12.67 22.41 -2.09
C GLY A 142 12.90 21.88 -0.67
N PHE A 143 12.96 22.78 0.32
CA PHE A 143 13.19 22.38 1.72
C PHE A 143 12.40 23.25 2.68
N ARG A 144 11.79 22.63 3.66
CA ARG A 144 11.22 23.31 4.80
C ARG A 144 12.35 23.84 5.73
N ALA A 145 12.06 24.85 6.50
CA ALA A 145 12.98 25.33 7.54
C ALA A 145 13.29 24.19 8.52
N GLY A 146 14.60 23.98 8.80
CA GLY A 146 15.04 22.89 9.68
C GLY A 146 15.31 21.55 9.02
N ALA A 147 15.12 21.40 7.70
CA ALA A 147 15.49 20.17 6.98
C ALA A 147 16.97 19.81 7.22
N PRO A 148 17.30 18.52 7.45
CA PRO A 148 18.65 18.07 7.74
C PRO A 148 19.66 18.48 6.66
N PRO A 149 20.86 19.00 7.01
CA PRO A 149 21.87 19.43 6.01
C PRO A 149 22.28 18.30 5.06
N GLY A 150 22.39 17.06 5.57
CA GLY A 150 22.72 15.89 4.74
C GLY A 150 21.70 15.62 3.65
N LEU A 151 20.40 15.83 3.95
CA LEU A 151 19.33 15.72 2.97
C LEU A 151 19.45 16.77 1.86
N ARG A 152 19.73 18.03 2.24
CA ARG A 152 19.95 19.13 1.29
C ARG A 152 21.07 18.81 0.31
N TYR A 153 22.19 18.30 0.82
CA TYR A 153 23.32 17.88 -0.01
C TYR A 153 22.93 16.76 -0.98
N ARG A 154 22.20 15.74 -0.52
CA ARG A 154 21.78 14.61 -1.39
C ARG A 154 20.86 15.07 -2.52
N PHE A 155 19.89 15.91 -2.23
CA PHE A 155 18.98 16.43 -3.26
C PHE A 155 19.72 17.28 -4.30
N GLN A 156 20.70 18.07 -3.86
CA GLN A 156 21.56 18.81 -4.80
C GLN A 156 22.37 17.87 -5.69
N VAL A 157 22.97 16.82 -5.14
CA VAL A 157 23.69 15.80 -5.92
C VAL A 157 22.80 15.17 -6.98
N TRP A 158 21.56 14.83 -6.64
CA TRP A 158 20.63 14.19 -7.57
C TRP A 158 20.06 15.16 -8.59
N ARG A 159 19.84 16.41 -8.24
CA ARG A 159 19.58 17.47 -9.21
C ARG A 159 20.69 17.53 -10.28
N ASP A 160 21.94 17.60 -9.85
CA ASP A 160 23.10 17.78 -10.77
C ASP A 160 23.35 16.52 -11.62
N ARG A 161 22.88 15.35 -11.18
CA ARG A 161 22.97 14.10 -11.95
C ARG A 161 21.89 13.95 -13.03
N PHE A 162 20.78 14.66 -12.94
CA PHE A 162 19.62 14.48 -13.81
C PHE A 162 19.96 14.50 -15.30
N ALA A 163 20.79 15.45 -15.72
CA ALA A 163 21.18 15.60 -17.14
C ALA A 163 21.82 14.33 -17.75
N ARG A 164 22.45 13.47 -16.94
CA ARG A 164 23.02 12.20 -17.40
C ARG A 164 21.96 11.15 -17.70
N TYR A 165 20.87 11.17 -16.96
CA TYR A 165 19.75 10.24 -17.11
C TYR A 165 18.80 10.67 -18.24
N SER A 166 18.58 11.97 -18.39
CA SER A 166 17.68 12.54 -19.40
C SER A 166 18.31 12.77 -20.77
N ALA A 167 19.62 12.55 -20.92
CA ALA A 167 20.32 12.76 -22.18
C ALA A 167 19.86 11.88 -23.37
N PRO A 168 19.53 10.57 -23.18
CA PRO A 168 19.03 9.75 -24.26
C PRO A 168 17.67 10.20 -24.80
N GLN A 169 17.35 9.80 -26.04
CA GLN A 169 16.08 10.10 -26.71
C GLN A 169 15.20 8.84 -26.79
N GLY A 170 13.91 9.04 -27.04
CA GLY A 170 12.94 7.95 -27.23
C GLY A 170 12.84 7.04 -26.01
N GLU A 171 12.72 5.73 -26.21
CA GLU A 171 12.54 4.73 -25.14
C GLU A 171 13.66 4.77 -24.10
N ALA A 172 14.91 4.94 -24.53
CA ALA A 172 16.05 5.06 -23.63
C ALA A 172 15.99 6.33 -22.76
N GLY A 173 15.41 7.41 -23.28
CA GLY A 173 15.14 8.64 -22.53
C GLY A 173 14.09 8.43 -21.44
N TYR A 174 12.98 7.77 -21.77
CA TYR A 174 11.95 7.42 -20.79
C TYR A 174 12.46 6.48 -19.70
N ALA A 175 13.24 5.46 -20.09
CA ALA A 175 13.88 4.56 -19.16
C ALA A 175 14.86 5.28 -18.22
N GLY A 176 15.70 6.17 -18.77
CA GLY A 176 16.63 6.97 -18.00
C GLY A 176 15.93 7.92 -17.03
N TYR A 177 14.86 8.56 -17.48
CA TYR A 177 14.05 9.46 -16.66
C TYR A 177 13.51 8.76 -15.41
N ASN A 178 12.81 7.63 -15.56
CA ASN A 178 12.32 6.84 -14.42
C ASN A 178 13.47 6.31 -13.53
N ALA A 179 14.59 5.91 -14.14
CA ALA A 179 15.74 5.41 -13.38
C ALA A 179 16.36 6.49 -12.50
N TRP A 180 16.33 7.75 -12.90
CA TRP A 180 16.83 8.86 -12.08
C TRP A 180 16.06 8.97 -10.75
N ALA A 181 14.74 8.99 -10.77
CA ALA A 181 13.95 9.13 -9.54
C ALA A 181 14.09 7.91 -8.62
N LEU A 182 14.09 6.70 -9.20
CA LEU A 182 14.27 5.46 -8.43
C LEU A 182 15.67 5.37 -7.79
N ASP A 183 16.71 5.75 -8.51
CA ASP A 183 18.08 5.78 -7.99
C ASP A 183 18.28 6.88 -6.96
N ALA A 184 17.65 8.05 -7.16
CA ALA A 184 17.63 9.12 -6.15
C ALA A 184 16.94 8.66 -4.87
N ALA A 185 15.78 8.03 -4.98
CA ALA A 185 15.06 7.49 -3.82
C ALA A 185 15.89 6.43 -3.08
N ALA A 186 16.52 5.50 -3.81
CA ALA A 186 17.37 4.47 -3.22
C ALA A 186 18.57 5.07 -2.46
N ASP A 187 19.25 6.08 -3.03
CA ASP A 187 20.37 6.77 -2.35
C ASP A 187 19.89 7.53 -1.11
N ILE A 188 18.74 8.20 -1.18
CA ILE A 188 18.16 8.92 -0.04
C ILE A 188 17.84 7.93 1.09
N VAL A 189 17.17 6.80 0.79
CA VAL A 189 16.87 5.75 1.78
C VAL A 189 18.13 5.27 2.47
N GLN A 190 19.20 4.98 1.72
CA GLN A 190 20.49 4.52 2.27
C GLN A 190 21.14 5.54 3.21
N ASN A 191 20.89 6.82 3.00
CA ASN A 191 21.53 7.91 3.77
C ASN A 191 20.64 8.50 4.88
N LEU A 192 19.41 8.00 5.05
CA LEU A 192 18.49 8.38 6.15
C LEU A 192 18.53 7.39 7.33
N SER A 193 19.57 6.58 7.43
CA SER A 193 19.71 5.60 8.52
C SER A 193 19.49 6.23 9.89
N GLY A 194 18.59 5.64 10.68
CA GLY A 194 18.22 6.12 12.02
C GLY A 194 17.20 7.25 12.06
N GLN A 195 16.74 7.76 10.91
CA GLN A 195 15.66 8.75 10.85
C GLN A 195 14.35 8.08 10.42
N ARG A 196 13.26 8.44 11.09
CA ARG A 196 11.92 8.03 10.67
C ARG A 196 11.46 8.94 9.52
N PHE A 197 11.02 8.35 8.41
CA PHE A 197 10.56 9.14 7.26
C PHE A 197 9.40 8.46 6.53
N LEU A 198 8.60 9.28 5.86
CA LEU A 198 7.64 8.87 4.83
C LEU A 198 8.01 9.60 3.54
N MET A 199 8.30 8.83 2.48
CA MET A 199 8.73 9.37 1.19
C MET A 199 7.74 8.98 0.09
N LEU A 200 7.30 9.96 -0.69
CA LEU A 200 6.59 9.76 -1.95
C LEU A 200 7.58 9.80 -3.12
N VAL A 201 7.52 8.79 -3.97
CA VAL A 201 8.26 8.76 -5.24
C VAL A 201 7.25 8.62 -6.37
N ASN A 202 7.26 9.55 -7.32
CA ASN A 202 6.44 9.46 -8.53
C ASN A 202 7.35 9.38 -9.76
N VAL A 203 7.12 8.37 -10.61
CA VAL A 203 7.82 8.19 -11.89
C VAL A 203 6.81 8.31 -13.03
N GLY A 204 7.01 9.30 -13.91
CA GLY A 204 6.00 9.73 -14.88
C GLY A 204 6.22 9.23 -16.32
N ALA A 205 7.39 8.62 -16.61
CA ALA A 205 7.71 8.31 -18.01
C ALA A 205 6.95 7.10 -18.58
N VAL A 206 6.32 6.26 -17.75
CA VAL A 206 5.49 5.14 -18.25
C VAL A 206 4.23 5.67 -18.90
N ASP A 207 3.52 6.61 -18.25
CA ASP A 207 2.37 7.30 -18.82
C ASP A 207 2.75 8.04 -20.11
N SER A 208 3.83 8.82 -20.05
CA SER A 208 4.34 9.56 -21.21
C SER A 208 4.68 8.64 -22.39
N ALA A 209 5.27 7.48 -22.16
CA ALA A 209 5.54 6.49 -23.18
C ALA A 209 4.25 5.93 -23.81
N GLY A 210 3.23 5.63 -22.99
CA GLY A 210 1.92 5.21 -23.45
C GLY A 210 1.27 6.22 -24.40
N HIS A 211 1.31 7.48 -24.04
CA HIS A 211 0.77 8.57 -24.84
C HIS A 211 1.56 8.87 -26.11
N ASN A 212 2.86 8.62 -26.13
CA ASN A 212 3.73 9.06 -27.23
C ASN A 212 4.26 7.93 -28.11
N LEU A 213 4.57 6.75 -27.56
CA LEU A 213 5.23 5.65 -28.26
C LEU A 213 4.30 4.47 -28.57
N GLY A 214 3.04 4.48 -28.09
CA GLY A 214 2.11 3.37 -28.26
C GLY A 214 2.41 2.18 -27.33
N ALA A 215 1.70 1.04 -27.57
CA ALA A 215 1.72 -0.09 -26.66
C ALA A 215 3.09 -0.75 -26.49
N ASP A 216 3.87 -0.84 -27.56
CA ASP A 216 5.18 -1.49 -27.52
C ASP A 216 6.21 -0.63 -26.79
N GLY A 217 6.27 0.68 -27.07
CA GLY A 217 7.15 1.60 -26.34
C GLY A 217 6.75 1.74 -24.86
N TYR A 218 5.45 1.70 -24.55
CA TYR A 218 4.96 1.62 -23.18
C TYR A 218 5.49 0.35 -22.47
N ARG A 219 5.30 -0.84 -23.08
CA ARG A 219 5.79 -2.10 -22.55
C ARG A 219 7.30 -2.10 -22.31
N GLN A 220 8.09 -1.57 -23.25
CA GLN A 220 9.54 -1.48 -23.09
C GLN A 220 9.94 -0.53 -21.97
N THR A 221 9.23 0.60 -21.80
CA THR A 221 9.45 1.55 -20.71
C THR A 221 9.09 0.91 -19.35
N VAL A 222 8.00 0.14 -19.28
CA VAL A 222 7.65 -0.64 -18.08
C VAL A 222 8.74 -1.68 -17.78
N GLN A 223 9.19 -2.46 -18.78
CA GLN A 223 10.24 -3.45 -18.60
C GLN A 223 11.55 -2.84 -18.07
N ALA A 224 11.88 -1.64 -18.50
CA ALA A 224 13.08 -0.93 -18.07
C ALA A 224 13.07 -0.50 -16.60
N LEU A 225 11.89 -0.50 -15.94
CA LEU A 225 11.79 -0.22 -14.50
C LEU A 225 12.43 -1.30 -13.63
N ASP A 226 12.51 -2.55 -14.08
CA ASP A 226 12.83 -3.67 -13.20
C ASP A 226 14.19 -3.52 -12.50
N VAL A 227 15.21 -3.09 -13.22
CA VAL A 227 16.56 -2.92 -12.66
C VAL A 227 16.63 -1.79 -11.63
N PRO A 228 16.18 -0.55 -11.91
CA PRO A 228 16.21 0.52 -10.91
C PRO A 228 15.24 0.25 -9.74
N LEU A 229 14.10 -0.39 -9.99
CA LEU A 229 13.20 -0.86 -8.93
C LEU A 229 13.90 -1.85 -7.99
N GLY A 230 14.67 -2.80 -8.53
CA GLY A 230 15.45 -3.74 -7.74
C GLY A 230 16.46 -3.04 -6.80
N ARG A 231 17.08 -1.93 -7.25
CA ARG A 231 17.97 -1.13 -6.38
C ARG A 231 17.21 -0.44 -5.25
N LEU A 232 16.02 0.08 -5.53
CA LEU A 232 15.17 0.68 -4.49
C LEU A 232 14.66 -0.38 -3.49
N VAL A 233 14.20 -1.53 -3.97
CA VAL A 233 13.80 -2.68 -3.12
C VAL A 233 14.93 -3.08 -2.19
N GLU A 234 16.14 -3.23 -2.70
CA GLU A 234 17.30 -3.60 -1.91
C GLU A 234 17.71 -2.52 -0.90
N ALA A 235 17.60 -1.23 -1.28
CA ALA A 235 17.84 -0.11 -0.36
C ALA A 235 16.83 -0.13 0.79
N CYS A 236 15.55 -0.31 0.51
CA CYS A 236 14.49 -0.39 1.51
C CYS A 236 14.71 -1.60 2.45
N ARG A 237 14.99 -2.78 1.88
CA ARG A 237 15.24 -4.01 2.64
C ARG A 237 16.40 -3.84 3.62
N ARG A 238 17.54 -3.31 3.17
CA ARG A 238 18.74 -3.11 4.01
C ARG A 238 18.57 -2.10 5.13
N ASN A 239 17.67 -1.13 4.94
CA ASN A 239 17.46 -0.05 5.89
C ASN A 239 16.17 -0.19 6.72
N ASN A 240 15.56 -1.37 6.73
CA ASN A 240 14.33 -1.65 7.49
C ASN A 240 13.20 -0.68 7.11
N VAL A 241 12.98 -0.45 5.82
CA VAL A 241 11.99 0.49 5.27
C VAL A 241 10.89 -0.27 4.54
N LEU A 242 9.64 0.10 4.79
CA LEU A 242 8.48 -0.36 4.02
C LEU A 242 8.51 0.25 2.62
N LEU A 243 8.29 -0.56 1.60
CA LEU A 243 8.06 -0.10 0.23
C LEU A 243 6.66 -0.50 -0.21
N ALA A 244 5.81 0.48 -0.53
CA ALA A 244 4.55 0.30 -1.23
C ALA A 244 4.74 0.71 -2.69
N VAL A 245 4.43 -0.18 -3.64
CA VAL A 245 4.49 0.09 -5.08
C VAL A 245 3.09 0.03 -5.65
N THR A 246 2.67 1.10 -6.31
CA THR A 246 1.36 1.21 -6.95
C THR A 246 1.42 2.08 -8.20
N ALA A 247 0.28 2.37 -8.79
CA ALA A 247 0.09 3.37 -9.83
C ALA A 247 -1.16 4.19 -9.54
N ASP A 248 -1.25 5.34 -10.13
CA ASP A 248 -2.38 6.26 -10.06
C ASP A 248 -3.49 5.90 -11.07
N HIS A 249 -3.14 5.27 -12.17
CA HIS A 249 -4.02 4.67 -13.18
C HIS A 249 -3.25 3.72 -14.09
N GLY A 250 -3.97 3.05 -14.98
CA GLY A 250 -3.35 2.28 -16.05
C GLY A 250 -3.44 2.97 -17.40
N MET A 251 -3.22 2.22 -18.50
CA MET A 251 -3.19 2.73 -19.86
C MET A 251 -4.03 1.86 -20.79
N VAL A 252 -4.82 2.49 -21.64
CA VAL A 252 -5.65 1.81 -22.67
C VAL A 252 -5.16 2.21 -24.04
N PHE A 253 -5.00 1.24 -24.94
CA PHE A 253 -4.61 1.47 -26.33
C PHE A 253 -5.78 1.25 -27.28
N PRO A 254 -5.95 2.07 -28.33
CA PRO A 254 -6.99 1.84 -29.35
C PRO A 254 -6.72 0.60 -30.20
N SER A 255 -5.44 0.28 -30.41
CA SER A 255 -4.90 -0.88 -31.15
C SER A 255 -3.49 -1.17 -30.66
N ALA A 256 -2.88 -2.26 -31.09
CA ALA A 256 -1.51 -2.64 -30.74
C ALA A 256 -0.45 -1.57 -31.15
N THR A 257 -0.76 -0.75 -32.14
CA THR A 257 0.16 0.30 -32.65
C THR A 257 -0.31 1.72 -32.34
N GLY A 258 -1.49 1.88 -31.72
CA GLY A 258 -2.07 3.18 -31.42
C GLY A 258 -1.48 3.80 -30.15
N LYS A 259 -1.54 5.12 -30.05
CA LYS A 259 -1.20 5.86 -28.83
C LYS A 259 -2.27 5.67 -27.76
N GLY A 260 -1.84 5.47 -26.51
CA GLY A 260 -2.72 5.20 -25.38
C GLY A 260 -3.41 6.41 -24.78
N GLY A 261 -4.28 6.15 -23.83
CA GLY A 261 -4.97 7.13 -23.00
C GLY A 261 -5.69 6.45 -21.84
N HIS A 262 -6.17 7.20 -20.88
CA HIS A 262 -6.78 6.68 -19.65
C HIS A 262 -8.04 7.44 -19.22
N SER A 263 -8.05 8.79 -19.20
CA SER A 263 -9.11 9.64 -18.64
C SER A 263 -10.26 9.97 -19.60
N ALA A 264 -10.05 9.86 -20.93
CA ALA A 264 -11.11 10.13 -21.90
C ALA A 264 -12.24 9.08 -21.77
N GLU A 265 -13.50 9.48 -22.04
CA GLU A 265 -14.70 8.67 -21.87
C GLU A 265 -14.59 7.25 -22.44
N LYS A 266 -13.99 7.11 -23.63
CA LYS A 266 -13.78 5.79 -24.28
C LYS A 266 -12.77 4.89 -23.56
N TYR A 267 -11.97 5.43 -22.66
CA TYR A 267 -10.92 4.72 -21.91
C TYR A 267 -11.24 4.57 -20.43
N ALA A 268 -11.84 5.59 -19.82
CA ALA A 268 -11.95 5.75 -18.38
C ALA A 268 -12.68 4.60 -17.65
N SER A 269 -13.56 3.87 -18.33
CA SER A 269 -14.27 2.72 -17.76
C SER A 269 -13.60 1.36 -18.01
N ARG A 270 -12.45 1.36 -18.70
CA ARG A 270 -11.76 0.13 -19.08
C ARG A 270 -10.95 -0.44 -17.91
N PRO A 271 -10.95 -1.79 -17.76
CA PRO A 271 -10.11 -2.43 -16.74
C PRO A 271 -8.63 -2.07 -16.86
N GLU A 272 -8.12 -1.86 -18.07
CA GLU A 272 -6.74 -1.49 -18.35
C GLU A 272 -6.39 -0.09 -17.85
N ALA A 273 -7.38 0.82 -17.70
CA ALA A 273 -7.21 2.14 -17.08
C ALA A 273 -7.41 2.11 -15.56
N LEU A 274 -8.37 1.31 -15.09
CA LEU A 274 -8.82 1.33 -13.69
C LEU A 274 -8.03 0.41 -12.76
N ARG A 275 -7.47 -0.70 -13.28
CA ARG A 275 -6.71 -1.64 -12.45
C ARG A 275 -5.25 -1.29 -12.41
N VAL A 276 -4.75 -1.16 -11.19
CA VAL A 276 -3.36 -0.83 -10.89
C VAL A 276 -2.69 -1.94 -10.06
N PRO A 277 -1.38 -2.13 -10.17
CA PRO A 277 -0.66 -3.02 -9.26
C PRO A 277 -0.62 -2.42 -7.85
N LEU A 278 -0.59 -3.28 -6.84
CA LEU A 278 -0.30 -2.88 -5.45
C LEU A 278 0.49 -3.98 -4.76
N VAL A 279 1.70 -3.64 -4.37
CA VAL A 279 2.61 -4.54 -3.65
C VAL A 279 3.19 -3.82 -2.46
N PHE A 280 3.22 -4.50 -1.32
CA PHE A 280 3.93 -4.05 -0.11
C PHE A 280 5.10 -4.97 0.15
N LEU A 281 6.28 -4.40 0.36
CA LEU A 281 7.54 -5.10 0.59
C LEU A 281 8.22 -4.53 1.84
N GLY A 282 8.75 -5.37 2.68
CA GLY A 282 9.56 -4.91 3.81
C GLY A 282 9.12 -5.46 5.16
N PRO A 283 9.66 -4.91 6.24
CA PRO A 283 9.41 -5.41 7.58
C PRO A 283 7.96 -5.23 8.00
N GLY A 284 7.43 -6.20 8.73
CA GLY A 284 6.05 -6.24 9.22
C GLY A 284 5.00 -6.59 8.15
N VAL A 285 5.44 -6.99 6.94
CA VAL A 285 4.57 -7.39 5.83
C VAL A 285 4.65 -8.90 5.63
N GLU A 286 3.51 -9.58 5.76
CA GLU A 286 3.35 -11.00 5.48
C GLU A 286 3.43 -11.25 3.96
N GLU A 287 4.24 -12.23 3.53
CA GLU A 287 4.31 -12.61 2.13
C GLU A 287 3.05 -13.39 1.72
N LEU A 288 2.18 -12.73 0.93
CA LEU A 288 0.92 -13.33 0.51
C LEU A 288 0.32 -12.67 -0.74
N ASN A 289 -0.55 -13.39 -1.42
CA ASN A 289 -1.42 -12.83 -2.45
C ASN A 289 -2.82 -12.58 -1.87
N LEU A 290 -3.23 -11.32 -1.85
CA LEU A 290 -4.55 -10.90 -1.37
C LEU A 290 -5.60 -11.12 -2.44
N ALA A 291 -6.57 -11.96 -2.12
CA ALA A 291 -7.80 -12.09 -2.90
C ALA A 291 -8.80 -10.97 -2.56
N GLY A 292 -9.78 -10.79 -3.45
CA GLY A 292 -10.83 -9.79 -3.29
C GLY A 292 -10.50 -8.48 -4.00
N ARG A 293 -11.46 -7.55 -3.95
CA ARG A 293 -11.32 -6.24 -4.56
C ARG A 293 -10.88 -5.22 -3.53
N TRP A 294 -9.84 -4.49 -3.87
CA TRP A 294 -9.25 -3.41 -3.08
C TRP A 294 -9.31 -2.11 -3.87
N SER A 295 -9.02 -1.02 -3.22
CA SER A 295 -9.01 0.29 -3.85
C SER A 295 -7.77 1.08 -3.45
N GLU A 296 -7.44 2.07 -4.24
CA GLU A 296 -6.37 3.01 -3.96
C GLU A 296 -6.57 3.73 -2.60
N VAL A 297 -7.82 3.96 -2.18
CA VAL A 297 -8.14 4.55 -0.85
C VAL A 297 -7.61 3.71 0.31
N ASP A 298 -7.32 2.42 0.10
CA ASP A 298 -6.83 1.50 1.11
C ASP A 298 -5.32 1.64 1.38
N ILE A 299 -4.58 2.40 0.55
CA ILE A 299 -3.13 2.54 0.65
C ILE A 299 -2.73 3.36 1.88
N ALA A 300 -3.29 4.56 2.05
CA ALA A 300 -2.99 5.42 3.18
C ALA A 300 -3.25 4.74 4.54
N PRO A 301 -4.42 4.13 4.81
CA PRO A 301 -4.66 3.42 6.06
C PRO A 301 -3.75 2.20 6.25
N THR A 302 -3.33 1.53 5.16
CA THR A 302 -2.40 0.40 5.25
C THR A 302 -1.01 0.86 5.69
N VAL A 303 -0.47 1.90 5.07
CA VAL A 303 0.83 2.48 5.45
C VAL A 303 0.80 3.00 6.89
N GLN A 304 -0.26 3.70 7.30
CA GLN A 304 -0.44 4.14 8.69
C GLN A 304 -0.45 2.98 9.67
N SER A 305 -1.14 1.91 9.34
CA SER A 305 -1.24 0.70 10.18
C SER A 305 0.13 0.03 10.37
N ILE A 306 0.91 -0.14 9.29
CA ILE A 306 2.22 -0.79 9.36
C ILE A 306 3.23 0.10 10.10
N LEU A 307 3.22 1.41 9.88
CA LEU A 307 4.07 2.38 10.56
C LEU A 307 3.62 2.69 12.00
N ASN A 308 2.47 2.17 12.43
CA ASN A 308 1.83 2.49 13.72
C ASN A 308 1.66 4.01 13.91
N ILE A 309 1.19 4.70 12.88
CA ILE A 309 0.93 6.14 12.88
C ILE A 309 -0.49 6.38 13.43
N SER A 310 -0.58 7.08 14.55
CA SER A 310 -1.86 7.58 15.07
C SER A 310 -2.32 8.77 14.23
N SER A 311 -3.57 8.71 13.76
CA SER A 311 -4.14 9.75 12.91
C SER A 311 -5.56 10.12 13.33
N LYS A 312 -5.91 11.40 13.14
CA LYS A 312 -7.28 11.90 13.26
C LYS A 312 -7.96 12.04 11.89
N MET A 313 -7.32 11.54 10.84
CA MET A 313 -7.92 11.53 9.49
C MET A 313 -9.18 10.69 9.48
N THR A 314 -10.19 11.18 8.78
CA THR A 314 -11.34 10.35 8.41
C THR A 314 -10.99 9.65 7.11
N LEU A 315 -10.86 8.33 7.14
CA LEU A 315 -10.50 7.51 6.00
C LEU A 315 -11.73 6.77 5.48
N GLU A 316 -11.94 6.76 4.17
CA GLU A 316 -12.91 5.89 3.49
C GLU A 316 -12.35 4.48 3.36
N GLY A 317 -11.05 4.40 3.06
CA GLY A 317 -10.31 3.16 2.92
C GLY A 317 -10.07 2.43 4.25
N LYS A 318 -9.66 1.18 4.14
CA LYS A 318 -9.31 0.31 5.27
C LYS A 318 -7.93 -0.30 5.07
N SER A 319 -7.23 -0.56 6.16
CA SER A 319 -5.94 -1.25 6.08
C SER A 319 -6.10 -2.65 5.47
N LEU A 320 -5.23 -2.98 4.52
CA LEU A 320 -5.10 -4.35 4.01
C LEU A 320 -4.61 -5.27 5.13
N PRO A 321 -5.10 -6.52 5.20
CA PRO A 321 -4.71 -7.48 6.24
C PRO A 321 -3.38 -8.17 5.91
N ILE A 322 -2.33 -7.38 5.75
CA ILE A 322 -0.99 -7.81 5.30
C ILE A 322 0.08 -7.75 6.38
N ARG A 323 -0.27 -7.35 7.60
CA ARG A 323 0.69 -7.33 8.71
C ARG A 323 1.01 -8.73 9.19
N GLU A 324 2.25 -8.95 9.60
CA GLU A 324 2.71 -10.19 10.24
C GLU A 324 2.21 -10.31 11.68
N ASP A 325 1.99 -9.18 12.34
CA ASP A 325 1.55 -9.12 13.73
C ASP A 325 0.45 -8.07 13.94
N PHE A 326 -0.32 -8.26 15.00
CA PHE A 326 -1.48 -7.45 15.35
C PHE A 326 -1.52 -7.14 16.83
N ASN A 327 -2.41 -6.21 17.23
CA ASN A 327 -2.67 -5.87 18.61
C ASN A 327 -4.06 -6.36 19.03
N LEU A 328 -4.17 -6.85 20.26
CA LEU A 328 -5.44 -7.23 20.89
C LEU A 328 -5.68 -6.33 22.10
N HIS A 329 -6.65 -5.42 21.99
CA HIS A 329 -7.13 -4.60 23.08
C HIS A 329 -8.20 -5.35 23.89
N VAL A 330 -7.99 -5.48 25.18
CA VAL A 330 -8.92 -6.13 26.09
C VAL A 330 -9.33 -5.16 27.17
N THR A 331 -10.64 -4.91 27.31
CA THR A 331 -11.23 -4.08 28.35
C THR A 331 -12.04 -4.92 29.34
N GLY A 332 -12.21 -4.42 30.55
CA GLY A 332 -13.00 -5.11 31.58
C GLY A 332 -12.40 -6.44 32.03
N ALA A 333 -11.08 -6.60 31.91
CA ALA A 333 -10.41 -7.82 32.31
C ALA A 333 -10.46 -8.04 33.82
N PRO A 334 -10.82 -9.27 34.28
CA PRO A 334 -10.72 -9.63 35.68
C PRO A 334 -9.26 -9.86 36.10
N VAL A 335 -9.02 -9.95 37.40
CA VAL A 335 -7.69 -10.31 37.94
C VAL A 335 -7.27 -11.70 37.43
N GLY A 336 -6.00 -11.85 37.08
CA GLY A 336 -5.41 -13.10 36.60
C GLY A 336 -5.77 -13.42 35.15
N LEU A 337 -5.91 -12.37 34.31
CA LEU A 337 -6.04 -12.54 32.87
C LEU A 337 -4.80 -13.18 32.28
N GLU A 338 -4.97 -14.20 31.46
CA GLU A 338 -3.92 -14.90 30.72
C GLU A 338 -4.27 -14.97 29.24
N LEU A 339 -3.27 -14.77 28.39
CA LEU A 339 -3.37 -14.99 26.94
C LEU A 339 -2.73 -16.33 26.59
N TRP A 340 -3.44 -17.16 25.83
CA TRP A 340 -3.04 -18.50 25.45
C TRP A 340 -3.14 -18.70 23.93
N ARG A 341 -2.25 -19.54 23.39
CA ARG A 341 -2.31 -20.05 22.00
C ARG A 341 -1.79 -21.49 21.97
N ASP A 342 -2.47 -22.37 21.24
CA ASP A 342 -2.09 -23.77 21.02
C ASP A 342 -1.75 -24.55 22.32
N GLY A 343 -2.46 -24.22 23.43
CA GLY A 343 -2.24 -24.83 24.72
C GLY A 343 -1.09 -24.23 25.55
N GLU A 344 -0.39 -23.23 25.04
CA GLU A 344 0.68 -22.52 25.75
C GLU A 344 0.21 -21.14 26.23
N ARG A 345 0.62 -20.77 27.45
CA ARG A 345 0.42 -19.43 27.98
C ARG A 345 1.49 -18.50 27.45
N LEU A 346 1.09 -17.50 26.67
CA LEU A 346 1.99 -16.54 26.04
C LEU A 346 2.28 -15.33 26.95
N ALA A 347 1.26 -14.86 27.67
CA ALA A 347 1.40 -13.65 28.49
C ALA A 347 0.37 -13.61 29.63
N ASN A 348 0.67 -12.80 30.64
CA ASN A 348 -0.25 -12.43 31.71
C ASN A 348 -0.69 -10.98 31.51
N GLY A 349 -1.98 -10.74 31.66
CA GLY A 349 -2.56 -9.41 31.72
C GLY A 349 -2.86 -8.99 33.16
N SER A 350 -3.34 -7.77 33.30
CA SER A 350 -3.79 -7.16 34.56
C SER A 350 -5.31 -7.01 34.58
N ALA A 351 -5.86 -6.69 35.73
CA ALA A 351 -7.26 -6.27 35.81
C ALA A 351 -7.46 -4.93 35.09
N GLY A 352 -8.59 -4.79 34.37
CA GLY A 352 -8.94 -3.56 33.64
C GLY A 352 -8.59 -3.61 32.16
N GLU A 353 -7.77 -2.68 31.68
CA GLU A 353 -7.44 -2.54 30.27
C GLU A 353 -6.05 -3.10 29.97
N ASN A 354 -5.95 -3.90 28.92
CA ASN A 354 -4.71 -4.50 28.43
C ASN A 354 -4.61 -4.34 26.90
N CYS A 355 -3.38 -4.16 26.40
CA CYS A 355 -3.06 -4.23 24.99
C CYS A 355 -1.96 -5.28 24.78
N PHE A 356 -2.34 -6.46 24.28
CA PHE A 356 -1.37 -7.47 23.86
C PHE A 356 -0.85 -7.15 22.48
N ARG A 357 0.47 -6.99 22.34
CA ARG A 357 1.13 -6.54 21.11
C ARG A 357 2.00 -7.62 20.50
N GLY A 358 2.13 -7.57 19.16
CA GLY A 358 2.99 -8.49 18.43
C GLY A 358 2.39 -9.89 18.33
N LEU A 359 1.07 -9.99 18.12
CA LEU A 359 0.37 -11.26 17.98
C LEU A 359 0.33 -11.68 16.51
N PRO A 360 0.99 -12.77 16.13
CA PRO A 360 0.79 -13.36 14.82
C PRO A 360 -0.66 -13.71 14.56
N ARG A 361 -1.08 -13.71 13.31
CA ARG A 361 -2.42 -14.15 12.89
C ARG A 361 -2.73 -15.54 13.46
N GLY A 362 -3.92 -15.72 14.06
CA GLY A 362 -4.30 -17.01 14.62
C GLY A 362 -5.45 -16.96 15.60
N GLN A 363 -5.80 -18.14 16.14
CA GLN A 363 -6.75 -18.26 17.23
C GLN A 363 -6.02 -18.19 18.57
N TYR A 364 -6.62 -17.44 19.50
CA TYR A 364 -6.14 -17.26 20.86
C TYR A 364 -7.26 -17.51 21.85
N SER A 365 -6.91 -17.80 23.09
CA SER A 365 -7.83 -17.84 24.22
C SER A 365 -7.38 -16.86 25.29
N LEU A 366 -8.34 -16.10 25.81
CA LEU A 366 -8.19 -15.33 27.05
C LEU A 366 -8.77 -16.16 28.19
N LYS A 367 -8.02 -16.34 29.28
CA LYS A 367 -8.49 -17.10 30.46
C LYS A 367 -8.39 -16.26 31.72
N ALA A 368 -9.43 -16.23 32.53
CA ALA A 368 -9.42 -15.59 33.84
C ALA A 368 -10.61 -16.08 34.68
N GLY A 369 -10.43 -16.30 35.99
CA GLY A 369 -11.48 -16.63 36.93
C GLY A 369 -12.30 -17.90 36.55
N GLY A 370 -11.66 -18.88 35.91
CA GLY A 370 -12.30 -20.11 35.43
C GLY A 370 -13.13 -19.94 34.15
N LYS A 371 -13.12 -18.79 33.54
CA LYS A 371 -13.75 -18.51 32.23
C LYS A 371 -12.72 -18.51 31.12
N GLU A 372 -13.15 -18.86 29.92
CA GLU A 372 -12.34 -18.83 28.71
C GLU A 372 -13.10 -18.14 27.58
N TRP A 373 -12.41 -17.25 26.84
CA TRP A 373 -12.95 -16.54 25.68
C TRP A 373 -12.02 -16.79 24.49
N ALA A 374 -12.57 -17.31 23.41
CA ALA A 374 -11.85 -17.48 22.15
C ALA A 374 -11.84 -16.15 21.38
N VAL A 375 -10.69 -15.80 20.82
CA VAL A 375 -10.53 -14.62 19.96
C VAL A 375 -9.72 -14.98 18.71
N LEU A 376 -10.24 -14.59 17.55
CA LEU A 376 -9.51 -14.71 16.27
C LEU A 376 -8.80 -13.37 15.99
N VAL A 377 -7.48 -13.42 15.98
CA VAL A 377 -6.62 -12.29 15.60
C VAL A 377 -6.26 -12.44 14.12
N ASN A 378 -6.87 -11.63 13.28
CA ASN A 378 -6.59 -11.53 11.84
C ASN A 378 -6.49 -10.07 11.38
N GLY A 379 -6.34 -9.16 12.31
CA GLY A 379 -6.24 -7.72 12.28
C GLY A 379 -6.17 -7.22 13.72
N ASP A 380 -5.92 -5.92 13.92
CA ASP A 380 -6.05 -5.34 15.26
C ASP A 380 -7.48 -5.57 15.78
N ALA A 381 -7.58 -6.11 16.97
CA ALA A 381 -8.84 -6.54 17.55
C ALA A 381 -9.10 -5.88 18.91
N ALA A 382 -10.37 -5.72 19.26
CA ALA A 382 -10.79 -5.26 20.58
C ALA A 382 -11.82 -6.23 21.17
N MET A 383 -11.71 -6.49 22.49
CA MET A 383 -12.61 -7.37 23.21
C MET A 383 -12.96 -6.78 24.58
N ASP A 384 -14.25 -6.67 24.88
CA ASP A 384 -14.74 -6.27 26.19
C ASP A 384 -15.20 -7.50 26.99
N LEU A 385 -14.54 -7.79 28.11
CA LEU A 385 -14.83 -8.91 28.98
C LEU A 385 -15.86 -8.59 30.08
N ALA A 386 -16.13 -7.29 30.33
CA ALA A 386 -17.12 -6.84 31.31
C ALA A 386 -18.54 -6.71 30.72
N GLY A 387 -18.64 -6.48 29.41
CA GLY A 387 -19.90 -6.30 28.70
C GLY A 387 -20.65 -7.63 28.49
N LYS A 388 -21.97 -7.58 28.51
CA LYS A 388 -22.80 -8.68 28.04
C LYS A 388 -22.54 -8.90 26.56
N GLY A 389 -21.67 -9.87 26.26
CA GLY A 389 -21.53 -10.47 24.93
C GLY A 389 -21.62 -9.48 23.73
N ALA A 390 -20.71 -8.57 23.59
CA ALA A 390 -20.48 -7.92 22.29
C ALA A 390 -19.95 -8.99 21.34
N MET A 391 -20.82 -9.49 20.46
CA MET A 391 -20.38 -10.37 19.39
C MET A 391 -19.45 -9.57 18.47
N PRO A 392 -18.21 -10.03 18.23
CA PRO A 392 -17.34 -9.36 17.26
C PRO A 392 -18.06 -9.33 15.91
N GLY A 393 -17.86 -8.27 15.14
CA GLY A 393 -18.50 -8.08 13.83
C GLY A 393 -18.28 -9.19 12.80
N SER A 394 -17.43 -10.19 13.12
CA SER A 394 -17.20 -11.42 12.37
C SER A 394 -18.23 -12.53 12.63
N SER A 395 -19.00 -12.48 13.74
CA SER A 395 -19.96 -13.57 14.07
C SER A 395 -21.07 -13.72 13.04
N LYS A 396 -21.48 -12.64 12.39
CA LYS A 396 -22.43 -12.72 11.26
C LYS A 396 -21.83 -13.42 10.04
N LYS A 397 -20.53 -13.28 9.80
CA LYS A 397 -19.83 -13.97 8.70
C LYS A 397 -19.62 -15.45 9.04
N ILE A 398 -19.27 -15.78 10.29
CA ILE A 398 -19.11 -17.18 10.73
C ILE A 398 -20.46 -17.90 10.71
N LEU A 399 -21.54 -17.26 11.19
CA LEU A 399 -22.89 -17.82 11.09
C LEU A 399 -23.30 -18.00 9.61
N GLY A 400 -22.95 -17.06 8.73
CA GLY A 400 -23.16 -17.16 7.29
C GLY A 400 -22.40 -18.33 6.66
N VAL A 401 -21.14 -18.53 7.02
CA VAL A 401 -20.30 -19.65 6.52
C VAL A 401 -20.85 -20.99 7.02
N ILE A 402 -21.24 -21.10 8.30
CA ILE A 402 -21.85 -22.31 8.85
C ILE A 402 -23.19 -22.60 8.16
N LEU A 403 -24.00 -21.58 7.89
CA LEU A 403 -25.28 -21.73 7.18
C LEU A 403 -25.07 -22.18 5.73
N ILE A 404 -24.08 -21.61 5.01
CA ILE A 404 -23.72 -22.02 3.65
C ILE A 404 -23.20 -23.46 3.62
N LEU A 405 -22.36 -23.86 4.58
CA LEU A 405 -21.89 -25.24 4.70
C LEU A 405 -23.04 -26.20 4.99
N ALA A 406 -23.97 -25.85 5.87
CA ALA A 406 -25.16 -26.66 6.17
C ALA A 406 -26.08 -26.80 4.96
N ILE A 407 -26.31 -25.74 4.19
CA ILE A 407 -27.12 -25.77 2.96
C ILE A 407 -26.46 -26.64 1.90
N ASN A 408 -25.14 -26.54 1.70
CA ASN A 408 -24.42 -27.37 0.74
C ASN A 408 -24.44 -28.85 1.14
N LEU A 409 -24.27 -29.17 2.45
CA LEU A 409 -24.35 -30.54 2.95
C LEU A 409 -25.75 -31.13 2.74
N ALA A 410 -26.79 -30.34 3.01
CA ALA A 410 -28.20 -30.74 2.78
C ALA A 410 -28.45 -30.98 1.28
N GLY A 411 -27.91 -30.11 0.39
CA GLY A 411 -28.00 -30.28 -1.06
C GLY A 411 -27.33 -31.55 -1.54
N ILE A 412 -26.15 -31.89 -1.04
CA ILE A 412 -25.44 -33.13 -1.37
C ILE A 412 -26.24 -34.36 -0.92
N VAL A 413 -26.82 -34.32 0.29
CA VAL A 413 -27.65 -35.42 0.79
C VAL A 413 -28.92 -35.61 -0.04
N ILE A 414 -29.54 -34.53 -0.49
CA ILE A 414 -30.74 -34.61 -1.37
C ILE A 414 -30.37 -35.20 -2.72
N ILE A 415 -29.26 -34.74 -3.34
CA ILE A 415 -28.78 -35.28 -4.62
C ILE A 415 -28.48 -36.78 -4.51
N PHE A 416 -27.82 -37.18 -3.40
CA PHE A 416 -27.50 -38.59 -3.14
C PHE A 416 -28.76 -39.46 -2.97
N ARG A 417 -29.82 -38.95 -2.31
CA ARG A 417 -31.10 -39.63 -2.17
C ARG A 417 -31.84 -39.75 -3.49
N ILE A 418 -31.82 -38.69 -4.32
CA ILE A 418 -32.46 -38.75 -5.65
C ILE A 418 -31.72 -39.72 -6.58
N TRP A 419 -30.36 -39.78 -6.49
CA TRP A 419 -29.56 -40.71 -7.27
C TRP A 419 -29.81 -42.17 -6.86
N LYS A 420 -29.91 -42.46 -5.53
CA LYS A 420 -30.14 -43.81 -5.02
C LYS A 420 -31.58 -44.28 -5.10
N GLY A 421 -32.54 -43.44 -5.42
CA GLY A 421 -33.94 -43.77 -5.63
C GLY A 421 -34.32 -44.00 -7.11
N ARG A 422 -33.35 -44.11 -8.01
CA ARG A 422 -33.51 -44.35 -9.47
C ARG A 422 -33.07 -45.73 -9.91
N ASP A 423 -32.78 -46.65 -8.96
CA ASP A 423 -32.57 -48.08 -9.21
C ASP A 423 -33.80 -48.91 -8.80
#